data_dad68ba26605073f66f44fc4a836ef55
#
_entry.id   dad68ba26605073f66f44fc4a836ef55
#
_cell.length_a   1.000
_cell.length_b   1.000
_cell.length_c   1.000
_cell.angle_alpha   90.00
_cell.angle_beta   90.00
_cell.angle_gamma   90.00
#
_symmetry.space_group_name_H-M   'P 1'
#
loop_
_entity.id
_entity.type
_entity.pdbx_description
1 polymer ?
#
loop_
_entity_poly.entity_id
_entity_poly.type
_entity_poly.pdbx_seq_one_letter_code
_entity_poly.pdbx_strand_id
1 'polypeptide(L)'
;MRRLKMKIFLNSSVFFFTPLSSLFIKQIMSETSDDLSDKSILAEPLSRAIGERYLTYALSTIMNRALPDARDGLKPVHRRILYAMRELKLNATGGFRKSAKISGDVMGNYHPHGDAAIYDAMARLAQEFNVRYPLVDGQGNFGNIDGDNPAASRYTEARMTTVAEALLEGLNEDAVDFRENYDGTLSEPIVLPASFPNLLANGSSGIAVGMATNVPPHNISELCDACLHMIKNPNARIETLVEKIRGPDFPTGGTIVEPPENILNAYKTGRGSFRLRARFSIEDIGRGQWQIVISEIPFQVQKSKLIEKIAELIQTKKIPILEDVRDESAEDVRIVLEPKSKNVEPNVLMETLFKISDLEVRFSLNMNVLIDGLVPKVCNLSEVLRAFLDHRRNILKRRSKFRLNKIDNRLEILEGLIVAFLNLDRVIDIIRYDENPKLALMSEDWGQQHERAKDELDYKRPDISVDGELNEVQTEAILNMRLRSLRRLEEVELVKERDTLMEERANLEDLLADTVQQWNKIAEEIRLTKKQFGKDHSGGERRTDFAEAQDFEEVPIAVSYTHLRAHETKANLVCRLLLE
;
A
#
# COMPACT_ATOMS: atom_id res chain seq x y z
N MET A 1 15.23 20.78 -39.40
CA MET A 1 14.10 20.04 -38.80
C MET A 1 14.07 18.62 -39.38
N ARG A 2 14.68 17.64 -38.71
CA ARG A 2 14.54 16.22 -39.02
C ARG A 2 14.09 15.49 -37.76
N ARG A 3 12.89 14.93 -37.83
CA ARG A 3 12.32 14.08 -36.77
C ARG A 3 13.10 12.76 -36.74
N LEU A 4 13.84 12.49 -35.67
CA LEU A 4 14.36 11.16 -35.36
C LEU A 4 13.24 10.32 -34.73
N LYS A 5 12.72 9.37 -35.49
CA LYS A 5 11.89 8.29 -34.98
C LYS A 5 12.82 7.23 -34.37
N MET A 6 12.83 7.14 -33.06
CA MET A 6 13.50 6.04 -32.35
C MET A 6 12.56 4.82 -32.34
N LYS A 7 12.83 3.85 -33.19
CA LYS A 7 12.25 2.51 -33.14
C LYS A 7 13.11 1.68 -32.16
N ILE A 8 12.56 1.41 -30.97
CA ILE A 8 13.14 0.40 -30.09
C ILE A 8 12.60 -0.95 -30.55
N PHE A 9 13.47 -1.78 -31.17
CA PHE A 9 13.21 -3.20 -31.37
C PHE A 9 13.48 -3.95 -30.07
N LEU A 10 12.43 -4.42 -29.41
CA LEU A 10 12.53 -5.42 -28.37
C LEU A 10 12.53 -6.80 -29.04
N ASN A 11 13.72 -7.37 -29.22
CA ASN A 11 13.86 -8.79 -29.53
C ASN A 11 13.92 -9.56 -28.20
N SER A 12 13.03 -10.53 -28.07
CA SER A 12 12.89 -11.44 -26.96
C SER A 12 14.15 -12.32 -26.84
N SER A 13 15.02 -11.99 -25.90
CA SER A 13 16.05 -12.91 -25.41
C SER A 13 16.09 -12.80 -23.89
N VAL A 14 15.77 -13.89 -23.23
CA VAL A 14 15.83 -14.08 -21.78
C VAL A 14 17.30 -13.95 -21.37
N PHE A 15 17.69 -12.84 -20.79
CA PHE A 15 18.95 -12.72 -20.08
C PHE A 15 18.71 -12.97 -18.59
N PHE A 16 19.27 -14.06 -18.09
CA PHE A 16 19.47 -14.30 -16.66
C PHE A 16 20.44 -13.23 -16.13
N PHE A 17 19.94 -12.28 -15.36
CA PHE A 17 20.77 -11.39 -14.56
C PHE A 17 21.01 -12.04 -13.20
N THR A 18 22.22 -12.55 -13.01
CA THR A 18 22.80 -12.81 -11.68
C THR A 18 23.05 -11.49 -10.93
N PRO A 19 23.06 -11.48 -9.58
CA PRO A 19 23.20 -10.25 -8.79
C PRO A 19 24.63 -9.69 -8.84
N LEU A 20 24.94 -8.98 -9.91
CA LEU A 20 26.22 -8.28 -10.12
C LEU A 20 26.17 -6.79 -9.73
N SER A 21 25.05 -6.33 -9.13
CA SER A 21 24.85 -4.89 -8.90
C SER A 21 25.68 -4.30 -7.77
N SER A 22 26.05 -5.06 -6.74
CA SER A 22 26.84 -4.52 -5.62
C SER A 22 28.34 -4.46 -5.90
N LEU A 23 28.87 -5.38 -6.72
CA LEU A 23 30.27 -5.37 -7.12
C LEU A 23 30.58 -4.28 -8.16
N PHE A 24 29.65 -4.03 -9.08
CA PHE A 24 29.85 -3.01 -10.12
C PHE A 24 29.81 -1.58 -9.56
N ILE A 25 28.97 -1.33 -8.55
CA ILE A 25 28.93 -0.02 -7.85
C ILE A 25 30.16 0.14 -6.94
N LYS A 26 30.60 -0.93 -6.25
CA LYS A 26 31.87 -0.90 -5.48
C LYS A 26 33.10 -0.71 -6.36
N GLN A 27 33.12 -1.27 -7.55
CA GLN A 27 34.25 -1.12 -8.48
C GLN A 27 34.31 0.29 -9.06
N ILE A 28 33.17 0.93 -9.33
CA ILE A 28 33.12 2.35 -9.76
C ILE A 28 33.49 3.31 -8.62
N MET A 29 33.19 2.96 -7.37
CA MET A 29 33.53 3.81 -6.21
C MET A 29 34.93 3.54 -5.63
N SER A 30 35.57 2.37 -5.89
CA SER A 30 36.91 2.09 -5.45
C SER A 30 38.02 2.60 -6.40
N GLU A 31 37.68 2.95 -7.65
CA GLU A 31 38.63 3.56 -8.58
C GLU A 31 38.76 5.08 -8.42
N THR A 32 38.05 5.70 -7.46
CA THR A 32 38.13 7.16 -7.24
C THR A 32 38.89 7.59 -6.00
N SER A 33 39.63 6.70 -5.30
CA SER A 33 40.28 7.08 -4.06
C SER A 33 41.82 7.06 -4.06
N ASP A 34 42.49 6.72 -5.16
CA ASP A 34 43.97 6.81 -5.22
C ASP A 34 44.39 7.39 -6.58
N ASP A 35 44.51 8.67 -6.69
CA ASP A 35 45.56 9.47 -7.35
C ASP A 35 45.15 10.96 -7.46
N LEU A 36 45.48 11.72 -6.43
CA LEU A 36 45.32 13.19 -6.42
C LEU A 36 46.56 13.94 -6.96
N SER A 37 47.27 13.40 -7.94
CA SER A 37 48.49 14.03 -8.48
C SER A 37 48.67 13.99 -9.99
N ASP A 38 47.61 13.91 -10.77
CA ASP A 38 47.70 14.38 -12.16
C ASP A 38 46.27 14.63 -12.70
N LYS A 39 45.79 15.87 -12.61
CA LYS A 39 44.53 16.27 -13.22
C LYS A 39 44.69 16.37 -14.73
N SER A 40 44.81 15.26 -15.41
CA SER A 40 44.56 15.20 -16.83
C SER A 40 43.06 15.45 -17.06
N ILE A 41 42.74 16.61 -17.57
CA ILE A 41 41.39 16.93 -18.02
C ILE A 41 41.06 15.97 -19.15
N LEU A 42 40.28 14.90 -18.85
CA LEU A 42 39.77 14.01 -19.86
C LEU A 42 38.67 14.71 -20.62
N ALA A 43 38.90 14.97 -21.89
CA ALA A 43 37.89 15.53 -22.79
C ALA A 43 36.85 14.43 -23.12
N GLU A 44 35.70 14.47 -22.43
CA GLU A 44 34.59 13.60 -22.71
C GLU A 44 33.54 14.32 -23.60
N PRO A 45 33.02 13.69 -24.68
CA PRO A 45 31.95 14.29 -25.45
C PRO A 45 30.73 14.59 -24.59
N LEU A 46 30.27 15.84 -24.61
CA LEU A 46 29.11 16.31 -23.81
C LEU A 46 27.87 15.43 -24.00
N SER A 47 27.64 14.94 -25.24
CA SER A 47 26.53 14.04 -25.54
C SER A 47 26.59 12.71 -24.79
N ARG A 48 27.79 12.16 -24.55
CA ARG A 48 28.00 10.92 -23.81
C ARG A 48 27.82 11.15 -22.32
N ALA A 49 28.48 12.18 -21.78
CA ALA A 49 28.41 12.53 -20.34
C ALA A 49 26.96 12.85 -19.93
N ILE A 50 26.23 13.63 -20.74
CA ILE A 50 24.82 13.91 -20.49
C ILE A 50 23.97 12.63 -20.63
N GLY A 51 24.22 11.81 -21.66
CA GLY A 51 23.45 10.59 -21.90
C GLY A 51 23.56 9.60 -20.73
N GLU A 52 24.77 9.32 -20.27
CA GLU A 52 25.01 8.40 -19.15
C GLU A 52 24.43 8.92 -17.83
N ARG A 53 24.66 10.19 -17.48
CA ARG A 53 24.15 10.80 -16.26
C ARG A 53 22.62 10.93 -16.27
N TYR A 54 22.04 11.28 -17.43
CA TYR A 54 20.60 11.38 -17.59
C TYR A 54 19.92 10.01 -17.50
N LEU A 55 20.53 8.97 -18.07
CA LEU A 55 20.04 7.60 -17.94
C LEU A 55 20.03 7.15 -16.47
N THR A 56 21.13 7.37 -15.75
CA THR A 56 21.23 7.04 -14.32
C THR A 56 20.17 7.79 -13.49
N TYR A 57 20.00 9.09 -13.75
CA TYR A 57 18.97 9.90 -13.12
C TYR A 57 17.57 9.39 -13.46
N ALA A 58 17.29 9.08 -14.73
CA ALA A 58 16.00 8.57 -15.17
C ALA A 58 15.66 7.24 -14.49
N LEU A 59 16.60 6.28 -14.47
CA LEU A 59 16.42 5.00 -13.81
C LEU A 59 16.18 5.17 -12.30
N SER A 60 16.97 6.01 -11.64
CA SER A 60 16.77 6.30 -10.21
C SER A 60 15.40 6.93 -9.94
N THR A 61 14.94 7.86 -10.78
CA THR A 61 13.63 8.50 -10.63
C THR A 61 12.48 7.52 -10.87
N ILE A 62 12.63 6.59 -11.81
CA ILE A 62 11.64 5.56 -12.10
C ILE A 62 11.55 4.56 -10.95
N MET A 63 12.68 3.94 -10.58
CA MET A 63 12.71 2.80 -9.68
C MET A 63 12.66 3.19 -8.19
N ASN A 64 13.32 4.31 -7.82
CA ASN A 64 13.53 4.66 -6.42
C ASN A 64 12.69 5.87 -5.95
N ARG A 65 11.80 6.43 -6.78
CA ARG A 65 11.03 7.61 -6.40
C ARG A 65 9.56 7.59 -6.82
N ALA A 66 9.27 7.43 -8.12
CA ALA A 66 7.96 7.78 -8.67
C ALA A 66 6.99 6.61 -8.79
N LEU A 67 7.47 5.42 -9.17
CA LEU A 67 6.60 4.27 -9.39
C LEU A 67 6.45 3.44 -8.11
N PRO A 68 5.22 2.98 -7.80
CA PRO A 68 4.97 2.05 -6.70
C PRO A 68 5.35 0.63 -7.11
N ASP A 69 5.69 -0.19 -6.12
CA ASP A 69 5.84 -1.65 -6.30
C ASP A 69 4.44 -2.29 -6.40
N ALA A 70 4.23 -3.19 -7.35
CA ALA A 70 2.94 -3.86 -7.54
C ALA A 70 2.54 -4.72 -6.33
N ARG A 71 3.50 -5.22 -5.54
CA ARG A 71 3.31 -6.13 -4.43
C ARG A 71 2.72 -5.46 -3.19
N ASP A 72 3.28 -4.31 -2.76
CA ASP A 72 2.85 -3.58 -1.56
C ASP A 72 2.22 -2.21 -1.87
N GLY A 73 2.24 -1.77 -3.12
CA GLY A 73 1.65 -0.50 -3.56
C GLY A 73 2.37 0.75 -3.07
N LEU A 74 3.55 0.62 -2.50
CA LEU A 74 4.25 1.72 -1.86
C LEU A 74 5.41 2.23 -2.71
N LYS A 75 5.63 3.55 -2.64
CA LYS A 75 6.87 4.16 -3.07
C LYS A 75 7.92 4.00 -1.97
N PRO A 76 9.22 4.06 -2.29
CA PRO A 76 10.28 3.92 -1.28
C PRO A 76 10.13 4.85 -0.07
N VAL A 77 9.75 6.11 -0.27
CA VAL A 77 9.55 7.06 0.85
C VAL A 77 8.44 6.62 1.79
N HIS A 78 7.29 6.15 1.27
CA HIS A 78 6.17 5.68 2.08
C HIS A 78 6.54 4.42 2.87
N ARG A 79 7.22 3.47 2.23
CA ARG A 79 7.71 2.24 2.87
C ARG A 79 8.67 2.54 4.02
N ARG A 80 9.60 3.47 3.80
CA ARG A 80 10.58 3.92 4.82
C ARG A 80 9.92 4.64 5.99
N ILE A 81 8.89 5.47 5.74
CA ILE A 81 8.11 6.11 6.80
C ILE A 81 7.45 5.06 7.69
N LEU A 82 6.72 4.10 7.11
CA LEU A 82 6.03 3.05 7.87
C LEU A 82 7.03 2.15 8.63
N TYR A 83 8.15 1.82 7.99
CA TYR A 83 9.20 1.02 8.63
C TYR A 83 9.85 1.76 9.81
N ALA A 84 10.20 3.03 9.66
CA ALA A 84 10.73 3.85 10.74
C ALA A 84 9.73 4.01 11.91
N MET A 85 8.43 4.21 11.60
CA MET A 85 7.39 4.28 12.63
C MET A 85 7.27 2.96 13.42
N ARG A 86 7.43 1.82 12.74
CA ARG A 86 7.46 0.51 13.38
C ARG A 86 8.68 0.34 14.30
N GLU A 87 9.87 0.71 13.84
CA GLU A 87 11.10 0.66 14.66
C GLU A 87 11.00 1.58 15.88
N LEU A 88 10.31 2.71 15.76
CA LEU A 88 9.97 3.60 16.87
C LEU A 88 8.83 3.07 17.76
N LYS A 89 8.26 1.90 17.46
CA LYS A 89 7.13 1.24 18.17
C LYS A 89 5.88 2.12 18.24
N LEU A 90 5.58 2.84 17.18
CA LEU A 90 4.41 3.71 17.06
C LEU A 90 3.20 2.93 16.54
N ASN A 91 2.74 1.97 17.31
CA ASN A 91 1.59 1.13 16.98
C ASN A 91 0.28 1.92 17.09
N ALA A 92 -0.79 1.41 16.45
CA ALA A 92 -2.11 2.04 16.42
C ALA A 92 -2.72 2.28 17.82
N THR A 93 -2.40 1.43 18.78
CA THR A 93 -2.84 1.56 20.19
C THR A 93 -1.81 2.30 21.07
N GLY A 94 -0.64 2.65 20.50
CA GLY A 94 0.45 3.33 21.22
C GLY A 94 0.26 4.83 21.34
N GLY A 95 1.23 5.49 21.96
CA GLY A 95 1.27 6.95 22.05
C GLY A 95 1.75 7.62 20.76
N PHE A 96 1.30 8.85 20.54
CA PHE A 96 1.76 9.69 19.44
C PHE A 96 3.20 10.18 19.64
N ARG A 97 3.89 10.48 18.55
CA ARG A 97 5.21 11.12 18.53
C ARG A 97 5.20 12.32 17.60
N LYS A 98 6.01 13.32 17.94
CA LYS A 98 6.20 14.51 17.08
C LYS A 98 6.58 14.09 15.65
N SER A 99 5.88 14.65 14.67
CA SER A 99 6.13 14.38 13.25
C SER A 99 7.56 14.72 12.85
N ALA A 100 8.13 15.78 13.44
CA ALA A 100 9.53 16.15 13.23
C ALA A 100 10.52 15.06 13.67
N LYS A 101 10.23 14.29 14.75
CA LYS A 101 11.06 13.17 15.18
C LYS A 101 10.99 12.03 14.16
N ILE A 102 9.79 11.69 13.70
CA ILE A 102 9.60 10.63 12.70
C ILE A 102 10.32 10.98 11.40
N SER A 103 10.11 12.21 10.88
CA SER A 103 10.76 12.68 9.65
C SER A 103 12.29 12.72 9.78
N GLY A 104 12.79 13.11 10.97
CA GLY A 104 14.22 13.13 11.27
C GLY A 104 14.83 11.72 11.26
N ASP A 105 14.17 10.74 11.87
CA ASP A 105 14.64 9.34 11.88
C ASP A 105 14.60 8.72 10.46
N VAL A 106 13.55 9.01 9.69
CA VAL A 106 13.46 8.56 8.28
C VAL A 106 14.60 9.15 7.45
N MET A 107 14.86 10.46 7.61
CA MET A 107 15.92 11.17 6.88
C MET A 107 17.30 10.66 7.26
N GLY A 108 17.56 10.53 8.56
CA GLY A 108 18.87 10.14 9.06
C GLY A 108 19.21 8.67 8.82
N ASN A 109 18.21 7.80 8.86
CA ASN A 109 18.47 6.36 8.84
C ASN A 109 18.20 5.70 7.47
N TYR A 110 17.25 6.20 6.67
CA TYR A 110 16.77 5.45 5.51
C TYR A 110 16.63 6.28 4.23
N HIS A 111 16.30 7.58 4.34
CA HIS A 111 15.93 8.38 3.16
C HIS A 111 16.72 9.70 3.10
N PRO A 112 17.87 9.74 2.41
CA PRO A 112 18.77 10.90 2.41
C PRO A 112 18.26 12.03 1.52
N HIS A 113 17.07 12.58 1.86
CA HIS A 113 16.41 13.68 1.18
C HIS A 113 15.87 14.68 2.21
N GLY A 114 15.42 15.87 1.75
CA GLY A 114 14.93 16.91 2.65
C GLY A 114 13.77 16.46 3.54
N ASP A 115 13.78 16.85 4.80
CA ASP A 115 12.79 16.55 5.83
C ASP A 115 11.37 17.00 5.45
N ALA A 116 11.25 18.15 4.78
CA ALA A 116 9.98 18.67 4.28
C ALA A 116 9.28 17.70 3.33
N ALA A 117 10.02 17.09 2.38
CA ALA A 117 9.45 16.12 1.44
C ALA A 117 8.97 14.84 2.14
N ILE A 118 9.69 14.40 3.18
CA ILE A 118 9.31 13.24 3.99
C ILE A 118 8.06 13.56 4.81
N TYR A 119 8.02 14.75 5.43
CA TYR A 119 6.86 15.20 6.19
C TYR A 119 5.61 15.33 5.31
N ASP A 120 5.74 15.95 4.12
CA ASP A 120 4.62 16.09 3.18
C ASP A 120 4.09 14.71 2.72
N ALA A 121 4.99 13.75 2.49
CA ALA A 121 4.59 12.38 2.16
C ALA A 121 3.84 11.73 3.34
N MET A 122 4.32 11.89 4.57
CA MET A 122 3.67 11.37 5.77
C MET A 122 2.30 12.04 6.01
N ALA A 123 2.23 13.37 5.83
CA ALA A 123 0.99 14.11 5.98
C ALA A 123 -0.10 13.62 5.00
N ARG A 124 0.28 13.37 3.75
CA ARG A 124 -0.66 12.81 2.76
C ARG A 124 -1.19 11.43 3.16
N LEU A 125 -0.39 10.58 3.82
CA LEU A 125 -0.84 9.28 4.32
C LEU A 125 -1.81 9.38 5.49
N ALA A 126 -1.90 10.55 6.16
CA ALA A 126 -2.83 10.82 7.25
C ALA A 126 -4.13 11.51 6.79
N GLN A 127 -4.18 12.03 5.56
CA GLN A 127 -5.32 12.80 5.06
C GLN A 127 -6.44 11.88 4.55
N GLU A 128 -7.58 11.86 5.24
CA GLU A 128 -8.75 11.03 4.89
C GLU A 128 -9.40 11.41 3.55
N PHE A 129 -9.20 12.65 3.10
CA PHE A 129 -9.67 13.13 1.79
C PHE A 129 -8.70 12.79 0.64
N ASN A 130 -7.49 12.31 0.96
CA ASN A 130 -6.45 11.99 -0.02
C ASN A 130 -6.19 10.49 -0.15
N VAL A 131 -6.30 9.72 0.93
CA VAL A 131 -6.14 8.25 0.96
C VAL A 131 -7.44 7.60 1.39
N ARG A 132 -7.82 6.52 0.70
CA ARG A 132 -9.07 5.81 0.99
C ARG A 132 -9.01 5.07 2.34
N TYR A 133 -7.83 4.54 2.68
CA TYR A 133 -7.50 3.86 3.93
C TYR A 133 -6.23 4.48 4.50
N PRO A 134 -6.33 5.47 5.39
CA PRO A 134 -5.17 6.15 5.95
C PRO A 134 -4.18 5.19 6.60
N LEU A 135 -2.89 5.40 6.35
CA LEU A 135 -1.81 4.60 6.92
C LEU A 135 -1.18 5.26 8.16
N VAL A 136 -1.39 6.56 8.31
CA VAL A 136 -0.90 7.37 9.43
C VAL A 136 -2.10 7.93 10.16
N ASP A 137 -2.11 7.79 11.49
CA ASP A 137 -3.04 8.46 12.39
C ASP A 137 -2.36 9.72 12.90
N GLY A 138 -2.92 10.88 12.54
CA GLY A 138 -2.34 12.20 12.79
C GLY A 138 -3.08 12.96 13.87
N GLN A 139 -2.35 13.57 14.81
CA GLN A 139 -2.88 14.49 15.79
C GLN A 139 -2.40 15.91 15.52
N GLY A 140 -3.32 16.85 15.38
CA GLY A 140 -3.06 18.22 14.99
C GLY A 140 -3.54 18.51 13.56
N ASN A 141 -3.10 19.64 12.99
CA ASN A 141 -3.52 20.05 11.64
C ASN A 141 -2.62 19.40 10.57
N PHE A 142 -3.14 18.42 9.86
CA PHE A 142 -2.53 17.76 8.70
C PHE A 142 -3.04 18.28 7.35
N GLY A 143 -3.63 19.48 7.33
CA GLY A 143 -4.26 20.06 6.15
C GLY A 143 -5.75 19.71 6.07
N ASN A 144 -6.45 20.31 5.14
CA ASN A 144 -7.90 20.14 4.95
C ASN A 144 -8.27 20.05 3.46
N ILE A 145 -9.55 19.80 3.20
CA ILE A 145 -10.10 19.71 1.85
C ILE A 145 -10.18 21.08 1.14
N ASP A 146 -10.08 22.18 1.90
CA ASP A 146 -10.02 23.54 1.35
C ASP A 146 -8.70 23.83 0.63
N GLY A 147 -7.67 23.02 0.91
CA GLY A 147 -6.35 23.14 0.31
C GLY A 147 -5.32 23.81 1.22
N ASP A 148 -5.61 23.96 2.50
CA ASP A 148 -4.64 24.42 3.49
C ASP A 148 -3.53 23.39 3.68
N ASN A 149 -2.31 23.89 3.82
CA ASN A 149 -1.15 23.05 4.07
C ASN A 149 -1.15 22.52 5.51
N PRO A 150 -0.53 21.35 5.74
CA PRO A 150 -0.26 20.87 7.09
C PRO A 150 0.52 21.89 7.92
N ALA A 151 0.24 21.94 9.22
CA ALA A 151 1.04 22.71 10.16
C ALA A 151 2.48 22.19 10.20
N ALA A 152 3.44 23.01 10.63
CA ALA A 152 4.83 22.58 10.70
C ALA A 152 5.00 21.33 11.58
N SER A 153 5.89 20.41 11.17
CA SER A 153 6.09 19.07 11.75
C SER A 153 6.36 19.06 13.27
N ARG A 154 6.83 20.19 13.84
CA ARG A 154 7.03 20.36 15.29
C ARG A 154 5.73 20.51 16.08
N TYR A 155 4.61 20.85 15.43
CA TYR A 155 3.30 21.02 16.06
C TYR A 155 2.40 19.80 15.92
N THR A 156 2.64 18.97 14.92
CA THR A 156 1.86 17.75 14.66
C THR A 156 2.49 16.51 15.29
N GLU A 157 1.67 15.54 15.57
CA GLU A 157 2.09 14.24 16.09
C GLU A 157 1.47 13.12 15.25
N ALA A 158 2.13 11.98 15.17
CA ALA A 158 1.65 10.87 14.36
C ALA A 158 1.98 9.50 14.99
N ARG A 159 1.21 8.50 14.57
CA ARG A 159 1.42 7.07 14.81
C ARG A 159 0.85 6.27 13.64
N MET A 160 1.08 4.96 13.59
CA MET A 160 0.50 4.10 12.57
C MET A 160 -0.99 3.85 12.85
N THR A 161 -1.74 3.59 11.78
CA THR A 161 -3.09 3.05 11.87
C THR A 161 -3.04 1.52 11.90
N THR A 162 -4.18 0.87 12.24
CA THR A 162 -4.33 -0.60 12.11
C THR A 162 -4.16 -1.09 10.68
N VAL A 163 -4.50 -0.26 9.69
CA VAL A 163 -4.30 -0.55 8.26
C VAL A 163 -2.80 -0.62 7.93
N ALA A 164 -1.99 0.29 8.48
CA ALA A 164 -0.54 0.27 8.30
C ALA A 164 0.10 -0.93 8.99
N GLU A 165 -0.37 -1.31 10.19
CA GLU A 165 0.10 -2.52 10.88
C GLU A 165 -0.14 -3.78 10.05
N ALA A 166 -1.30 -3.88 9.38
CA ALA A 166 -1.60 -4.98 8.48
C ALA A 166 -0.66 -5.07 7.26
N LEU A 167 -0.07 -3.95 6.81
CA LEU A 167 0.97 -3.97 5.77
C LEU A 167 2.31 -4.49 6.27
N LEU A 168 2.59 -4.36 7.57
CA LEU A 168 3.86 -4.72 8.23
C LEU A 168 3.81 -6.08 8.92
N GLU A 169 2.64 -6.74 8.94
CA GLU A 169 2.43 -7.99 9.67
C GLU A 169 3.38 -9.10 9.19
N GLY A 170 4.06 -9.74 10.15
CA GLY A 170 4.99 -10.83 9.89
C GLY A 170 6.39 -10.39 9.44
N LEU A 171 6.71 -9.10 9.45
CA LEU A 171 8.02 -8.60 9.01
C LEU A 171 9.20 -9.17 9.82
N ASN A 172 9.00 -9.58 11.09
CA ASN A 172 9.99 -10.23 11.94
C ASN A 172 10.14 -11.75 11.69
N GLU A 173 9.37 -12.30 10.76
CA GLU A 173 9.29 -13.73 10.49
C GLU A 173 9.97 -14.09 9.17
N ASP A 174 11.04 -13.39 8.82
CA ASP A 174 11.74 -13.53 7.53
C ASP A 174 10.81 -13.46 6.30
N ALA A 175 9.74 -12.66 6.39
CA ALA A 175 8.71 -12.59 5.35
C ALA A 175 9.22 -12.00 4.03
N VAL A 176 10.17 -11.06 4.10
CA VAL A 176 10.71 -10.32 2.95
C VAL A 176 12.21 -10.15 3.06
N ASP A 177 12.83 -9.81 1.92
CA ASP A 177 14.26 -9.50 1.90
C ASP A 177 14.53 -8.09 2.41
N PHE A 178 15.69 -7.95 3.08
CA PHE A 178 16.22 -6.68 3.53
C PHE A 178 17.42 -6.30 2.68
N ARG A 179 17.68 -5.02 2.58
CA ARG A 179 18.90 -4.46 1.99
C ARG A 179 19.52 -3.45 2.94
N GLU A 180 20.81 -3.20 2.77
CA GLU A 180 21.47 -2.11 3.46
C GLU A 180 20.84 -0.77 3.09
N ASN A 181 20.78 0.14 4.08
CA ASN A 181 20.39 1.53 3.86
C ASN A 181 21.48 2.27 3.04
N TYR A 182 21.32 3.58 2.86
CA TYR A 182 22.23 4.38 2.01
C TYR A 182 23.68 4.46 2.53
N ASP A 183 23.92 4.30 3.83
CA ASP A 183 25.26 4.36 4.47
C ASP A 183 25.78 2.99 4.93
N GLY A 184 25.01 1.92 4.76
CA GLY A 184 25.39 0.55 5.12
C GLY A 184 25.36 0.25 6.63
N THR A 185 24.83 1.15 7.45
CA THR A 185 24.78 0.99 8.92
C THR A 185 23.55 0.23 9.41
N LEU A 186 22.44 0.32 8.68
CA LEU A 186 21.17 -0.29 9.01
C LEU A 186 20.61 -1.07 7.81
N SER A 187 19.57 -1.85 8.07
CA SER A 187 18.84 -2.56 7.03
C SER A 187 17.42 -2.04 6.89
N GLU A 188 16.91 -2.00 5.66
CA GLU A 188 15.54 -1.65 5.33
C GLU A 188 14.88 -2.75 4.49
N PRO A 189 13.55 -2.99 4.63
CA PRO A 189 12.85 -3.98 3.82
C PRO A 189 12.73 -3.50 2.37
N ILE A 190 12.99 -4.41 1.42
CA ILE A 190 12.84 -4.12 -0.02
C ILE A 190 11.37 -3.89 -0.36
N VAL A 191 10.49 -4.66 0.25
CA VAL A 191 9.02 -4.63 0.09
C VAL A 191 8.36 -4.98 1.41
N LEU A 192 7.13 -4.53 1.66
CA LEU A 192 6.38 -4.95 2.85
C LEU A 192 5.55 -6.21 2.59
N PRO A 193 5.21 -6.97 3.65
CA PRO A 193 4.40 -8.17 3.52
C PRO A 193 3.01 -7.94 2.92
N ALA A 194 2.35 -6.81 3.24
CA ALA A 194 1.07 -6.37 2.72
C ALA A 194 -0.05 -7.43 2.79
N SER A 195 -0.93 -7.35 3.77
CA SER A 195 -2.04 -8.31 3.95
C SER A 195 -3.21 -8.08 2.97
N PHE A 196 -3.24 -6.93 2.27
CA PHE A 196 -4.22 -6.57 1.25
C PHE A 196 -3.55 -5.85 0.07
N PRO A 197 -4.18 -5.80 -1.12
CA PRO A 197 -3.61 -5.18 -2.31
C PRO A 197 -3.65 -3.65 -2.21
N ASN A 198 -2.74 -3.07 -1.42
CA ASN A 198 -2.69 -1.66 -1.08
C ASN A 198 -2.53 -0.75 -2.30
N LEU A 199 -1.86 -1.20 -3.37
CA LEU A 199 -1.77 -0.44 -4.62
C LEU A 199 -3.14 -0.05 -5.15
N LEU A 200 -4.08 -0.98 -5.16
CA LEU A 200 -5.43 -0.74 -5.62
C LEU A 200 -6.31 -0.12 -4.52
N ALA A 201 -6.09 -0.50 -3.25
CA ALA A 201 -6.89 0.01 -2.14
C ALA A 201 -6.71 1.52 -1.93
N ASN A 202 -5.47 2.02 -1.94
CA ASN A 202 -5.16 3.43 -1.73
C ASN A 202 -4.80 4.19 -3.01
N GLY A 203 -4.56 3.46 -4.10
CA GLY A 203 -4.06 4.06 -5.32
C GLY A 203 -2.62 4.56 -5.22
N SER A 204 -2.13 5.14 -6.29
CA SER A 204 -0.82 5.80 -6.33
C SER A 204 -0.74 6.75 -7.51
N SER A 205 -0.15 7.92 -7.35
CA SER A 205 0.14 8.84 -8.45
C SER A 205 1.60 9.25 -8.42
N GLY A 206 2.24 9.36 -9.57
CA GLY A 206 3.65 9.75 -9.67
C GLY A 206 4.09 10.07 -11.07
N ILE A 207 5.04 10.99 -11.18
CA ILE A 207 5.63 11.42 -12.44
C ILE A 207 7.11 11.08 -12.42
N ALA A 208 7.54 10.28 -13.38
CA ALA A 208 8.93 9.90 -13.61
C ALA A 208 9.45 10.48 -14.93
N VAL A 209 10.67 10.17 -15.27
CA VAL A 209 11.24 10.55 -16.57
C VAL A 209 10.68 9.63 -17.65
N GLY A 210 9.95 10.19 -18.59
CA GLY A 210 9.37 9.46 -19.73
C GLY A 210 8.16 8.59 -19.42
N MET A 211 7.74 8.51 -18.15
CA MET A 211 6.56 7.73 -17.75
C MET A 211 5.89 8.30 -16.49
N ALA A 212 4.62 7.99 -16.31
CA ALA A 212 3.86 8.37 -15.13
C ALA A 212 3.00 7.18 -14.68
N THR A 213 2.61 7.21 -13.42
CA THR A 213 1.62 6.30 -12.84
C THR A 213 0.46 7.12 -12.26
N ASN A 214 -0.74 6.62 -12.41
CA ASN A 214 -1.92 7.16 -11.76
C ASN A 214 -2.96 6.05 -11.59
N VAL A 215 -3.02 5.49 -10.39
CA VAL A 215 -3.90 4.38 -10.03
C VAL A 215 -4.93 4.92 -9.05
N PRO A 216 -6.24 4.86 -9.36
CA PRO A 216 -7.27 5.28 -8.42
C PRO A 216 -7.41 4.31 -7.25
N PRO A 217 -7.91 4.77 -6.09
CA PRO A 217 -8.25 3.91 -4.98
C PRO A 217 -9.51 3.07 -5.27
N HIS A 218 -9.64 1.92 -4.54
CA HIS A 218 -10.75 0.97 -4.67
C HIS A 218 -11.18 0.46 -3.31
N ASN A 219 -12.37 -0.10 -3.25
CA ASN A 219 -12.93 -0.68 -2.03
C ASN A 219 -12.25 -2.01 -1.66
N ILE A 220 -11.75 -2.14 -0.42
CA ILE A 220 -11.06 -3.35 0.05
C ILE A 220 -11.97 -4.59 0.01
N SER A 221 -13.27 -4.47 0.33
CA SER A 221 -14.19 -5.62 0.25
C SER A 221 -14.26 -6.19 -1.16
N GLU A 222 -14.39 -5.30 -2.16
CA GLU A 222 -14.47 -5.67 -3.57
C GLU A 222 -13.15 -6.27 -4.07
N LEU A 223 -12.02 -5.69 -3.65
CA LEU A 223 -10.69 -6.22 -3.96
C LEU A 223 -10.47 -7.62 -3.35
N CYS A 224 -10.89 -7.83 -2.11
CA CYS A 224 -10.83 -9.14 -1.47
C CYS A 224 -11.69 -10.18 -2.22
N ASP A 225 -12.89 -9.80 -2.67
CA ASP A 225 -13.77 -10.68 -3.45
C ASP A 225 -13.14 -11.05 -4.80
N ALA A 226 -12.49 -10.10 -5.47
CA ALA A 226 -11.75 -10.37 -6.70
C ALA A 226 -10.54 -11.30 -6.45
N CYS A 227 -9.77 -11.07 -5.39
CA CYS A 227 -8.68 -11.95 -4.99
C CYS A 227 -9.15 -13.37 -4.69
N LEU A 228 -10.23 -13.52 -3.92
CA LEU A 228 -10.84 -14.83 -3.62
C LEU A 228 -11.34 -15.52 -4.87
N HIS A 229 -11.88 -14.76 -5.83
CA HIS A 229 -12.30 -15.31 -7.13
C HIS A 229 -11.10 -15.80 -7.95
N MET A 230 -9.99 -15.04 -7.98
CA MET A 230 -8.76 -15.43 -8.67
C MET A 230 -8.07 -16.66 -8.05
N ILE A 231 -8.13 -16.82 -6.73
CA ILE A 231 -7.61 -18.00 -6.05
C ILE A 231 -8.37 -19.25 -6.51
N LYS A 232 -9.70 -19.17 -6.60
CA LYS A 232 -10.54 -20.28 -7.08
C LYS A 232 -10.39 -20.54 -8.59
N ASN A 233 -10.22 -19.47 -9.37
CA ASN A 233 -10.14 -19.47 -10.82
C ASN A 233 -8.87 -18.75 -11.29
N PRO A 234 -7.71 -19.43 -11.34
CA PRO A 234 -6.44 -18.80 -11.68
C PRO A 234 -6.42 -18.10 -13.05
N ASN A 235 -7.27 -18.54 -13.98
CA ASN A 235 -7.42 -17.98 -15.33
C ASN A 235 -8.70 -17.12 -15.46
N ALA A 236 -9.14 -16.48 -14.36
CA ALA A 236 -10.30 -15.61 -14.38
C ALA A 236 -10.15 -14.50 -15.43
N ARG A 237 -11.21 -14.27 -16.19
CA ARG A 237 -11.26 -13.19 -17.18
C ARG A 237 -11.39 -11.84 -16.49
N ILE A 238 -10.89 -10.80 -17.12
CA ILE A 238 -10.94 -9.43 -16.55
C ILE A 238 -12.39 -8.97 -16.38
N GLU A 239 -13.30 -9.39 -17.25
CA GLU A 239 -14.73 -9.09 -17.17
C GLU A 239 -15.31 -9.51 -15.80
N THR A 240 -15.03 -10.74 -15.37
CA THR A 240 -15.52 -11.26 -14.09
C THR A 240 -14.87 -10.58 -12.88
N LEU A 241 -13.64 -10.08 -13.02
CA LEU A 241 -12.96 -9.31 -11.98
C LEU A 241 -13.58 -7.90 -11.86
N VAL A 242 -13.92 -7.27 -12.98
CA VAL A 242 -14.58 -5.96 -13.02
C VAL A 242 -15.99 -6.02 -12.46
N GLU A 243 -16.72 -7.13 -12.63
CA GLU A 243 -18.01 -7.35 -11.95
C GLU A 243 -17.88 -7.36 -10.42
N LYS A 244 -16.73 -7.80 -9.87
CA LYS A 244 -16.48 -7.80 -8.42
C LYS A 244 -16.02 -6.46 -7.90
N ILE A 245 -15.10 -5.79 -8.63
CA ILE A 245 -14.48 -4.53 -8.19
C ILE A 245 -15.35 -3.31 -8.55
N ARG A 246 -16.24 -3.42 -9.54
CA ARG A 246 -17.12 -2.36 -10.04
C ARG A 246 -16.40 -1.13 -10.59
N GLY A 247 -15.32 -0.66 -9.96
CA GLY A 247 -14.55 0.51 -10.36
C GLY A 247 -13.92 1.25 -9.19
N PRO A 248 -13.35 2.44 -9.40
CA PRO A 248 -12.75 3.25 -8.36
C PRO A 248 -13.69 3.57 -7.19
N ASP A 249 -13.12 3.74 -5.99
CA ASP A 249 -13.81 4.16 -4.77
C ASP A 249 -13.02 5.29 -4.11
N PHE A 250 -13.36 6.54 -4.48
CA PHE A 250 -12.62 7.72 -4.05
C PHE A 250 -12.92 8.10 -2.59
N PRO A 251 -11.94 8.59 -1.83
CA PRO A 251 -12.13 8.97 -0.43
C PRO A 251 -13.15 10.09 -0.23
N THR A 252 -13.27 11.01 -1.19
CA THR A 252 -14.22 12.12 -1.17
C THR A 252 -15.60 11.78 -1.74
N GLY A 253 -15.85 10.52 -2.11
CA GLY A 253 -17.11 10.09 -2.70
C GLY A 253 -17.28 10.51 -4.16
N GLY A 254 -18.43 11.08 -4.46
CA GLY A 254 -18.82 11.51 -5.81
C GLY A 254 -19.47 10.40 -6.64
N THR A 255 -19.74 10.72 -7.90
CA THR A 255 -20.41 9.81 -8.85
C THR A 255 -19.59 9.64 -10.12
N ILE A 256 -19.24 8.40 -10.44
CA ILE A 256 -18.57 8.07 -11.71
C ILE A 256 -19.62 7.99 -12.81
N VAL A 257 -19.41 8.77 -13.88
CA VAL A 257 -20.30 8.85 -15.04
C VAL A 257 -19.55 8.35 -16.27
N GLU A 258 -19.38 7.03 -16.35
CA GLU A 258 -18.72 6.37 -17.48
C GLU A 258 -19.48 5.11 -17.89
N PRO A 259 -19.58 4.82 -19.20
CA PRO A 259 -20.15 3.58 -19.68
C PRO A 259 -19.37 2.37 -19.12
N PRO A 260 -20.04 1.28 -18.74
CA PRO A 260 -19.36 0.07 -18.23
C PRO A 260 -18.29 -0.49 -19.17
N GLU A 261 -18.46 -0.35 -20.48
CA GLU A 261 -17.49 -0.76 -21.48
C GLU A 261 -16.17 0.01 -21.38
N ASN A 262 -16.23 1.32 -21.12
CA ASN A 262 -15.06 2.15 -20.95
C ASN A 262 -14.28 1.76 -19.67
N ILE A 263 -14.99 1.48 -18.58
CA ILE A 263 -14.42 0.98 -17.33
C ILE A 263 -13.71 -0.35 -17.59
N LEU A 264 -14.37 -1.27 -18.27
CA LEU A 264 -13.80 -2.58 -18.63
C LEU A 264 -12.53 -2.43 -19.48
N ASN A 265 -12.58 -1.59 -20.52
CA ASN A 265 -11.44 -1.34 -21.42
C ASN A 265 -10.27 -0.69 -20.67
N ALA A 266 -10.55 0.23 -19.74
CA ALA A 266 -9.53 0.85 -18.91
C ALA A 266 -8.79 -0.20 -18.06
N TYR A 267 -9.49 -1.13 -17.44
CA TYR A 267 -8.86 -2.21 -16.66
C TYR A 267 -8.20 -3.30 -17.52
N LYS A 268 -8.66 -3.53 -18.75
CA LYS A 268 -8.02 -4.45 -19.70
C LYS A 268 -6.67 -3.93 -20.19
N THR A 269 -6.61 -2.64 -20.47
CA THR A 269 -5.41 -2.01 -21.04
C THR A 269 -4.46 -1.44 -19.99
N GLY A 270 -4.93 -1.28 -18.74
CA GLY A 270 -4.21 -0.54 -17.71
C GLY A 270 -4.15 0.97 -17.96
N ARG A 271 -4.92 1.49 -18.93
CA ARG A 271 -4.99 2.90 -19.31
C ARG A 271 -6.42 3.30 -19.63
N GLY A 272 -6.82 4.47 -19.16
CA GLY A 272 -8.16 4.99 -19.40
C GLY A 272 -8.40 6.28 -18.68
N SER A 273 -9.66 6.66 -18.54
CA SER A 273 -10.07 7.79 -17.72
C SER A 273 -11.47 7.57 -17.20
N PHE A 274 -11.74 8.13 -16.02
CA PHE A 274 -13.05 8.08 -15.37
C PHE A 274 -13.52 9.51 -15.15
N ARG A 275 -14.76 9.82 -15.57
CA ARG A 275 -15.38 11.10 -15.24
C ARG A 275 -16.00 10.98 -13.85
N LEU A 276 -15.56 11.83 -12.95
CA LEU A 276 -16.02 11.91 -11.57
C LEU A 276 -16.76 13.23 -11.37
N ARG A 277 -18.01 13.16 -10.97
CA ARG A 277 -18.90 14.29 -10.68
C ARG A 277 -19.09 14.46 -9.18
N ALA A 278 -19.27 15.70 -8.77
CA ALA A 278 -19.76 16.04 -7.44
C ALA A 278 -21.13 15.41 -7.17
N ARG A 279 -21.39 15.03 -5.91
CA ARG A 279 -22.74 14.62 -5.49
C ARG A 279 -23.50 15.84 -5.01
N PHE A 280 -24.74 15.95 -5.43
CA PHE A 280 -25.61 17.04 -5.06
C PHE A 280 -27.02 16.58 -4.75
N SER A 281 -27.75 17.40 -4.00
CA SER A 281 -29.16 17.25 -3.70
C SER A 281 -29.89 18.57 -3.95
N ILE A 282 -31.17 18.47 -4.20
CA ILE A 282 -32.05 19.64 -4.37
C ILE A 282 -32.85 19.79 -3.08
N GLU A 283 -32.74 20.96 -2.44
CA GLU A 283 -33.49 21.29 -1.24
C GLU A 283 -34.58 22.31 -1.57
N ASP A 284 -35.83 22.05 -1.14
CA ASP A 284 -36.95 22.99 -1.23
C ASP A 284 -36.92 23.94 -0.02
N ILE A 285 -36.76 25.23 -0.29
CA ILE A 285 -36.75 26.30 0.74
C ILE A 285 -38.17 26.77 1.08
N GLY A 286 -39.16 26.30 0.33
CA GLY A 286 -40.55 26.74 0.45
C GLY A 286 -40.92 27.85 -0.54
N ARG A 287 -42.23 28.10 -0.70
CA ARG A 287 -42.81 29.06 -1.66
C ARG A 287 -42.41 28.81 -3.12
N GLY A 288 -42.04 27.56 -3.44
CA GLY A 288 -41.56 27.15 -4.76
C GLY A 288 -40.15 27.63 -5.08
N GLN A 289 -39.38 28.02 -4.07
CA GLN A 289 -37.94 28.28 -4.18
C GLN A 289 -37.15 27.04 -3.80
N TRP A 290 -36.04 26.80 -4.48
CA TRP A 290 -35.16 25.67 -4.27
C TRP A 290 -33.68 26.10 -4.34
N GLN A 291 -32.84 25.31 -3.75
CA GLN A 291 -31.36 25.44 -3.82
C GLN A 291 -30.73 24.10 -4.12
N ILE A 292 -29.52 24.13 -4.67
CA ILE A 292 -28.70 22.92 -4.82
C ILE A 292 -27.69 22.91 -3.71
N VAL A 293 -27.56 21.76 -3.06
CA VAL A 293 -26.56 21.49 -2.04
C VAL A 293 -25.60 20.45 -2.57
N ILE A 294 -24.32 20.82 -2.68
CA ILE A 294 -23.25 19.89 -3.02
C ILE A 294 -22.71 19.31 -1.71
N SER A 295 -22.86 18.01 -1.55
CA SER A 295 -22.42 17.27 -0.36
C SER A 295 -21.05 16.60 -0.53
N GLU A 296 -20.62 16.33 -1.77
CA GLU A 296 -19.33 15.70 -2.07
C GLU A 296 -18.72 16.38 -3.29
N ILE A 297 -17.41 16.65 -3.22
CA ILE A 297 -16.63 17.23 -4.32
C ILE A 297 -15.74 16.18 -4.96
N PRO A 298 -15.38 16.31 -6.24
CA PRO A 298 -14.52 15.34 -6.91
C PRO A 298 -13.14 15.24 -6.24
N PHE A 299 -12.57 14.03 -6.30
CA PHE A 299 -11.26 13.73 -5.73
C PHE A 299 -10.16 14.65 -6.27
N GLN A 300 -9.28 15.11 -5.39
CA GLN A 300 -8.17 16.04 -5.65
C GLN A 300 -8.59 17.48 -6.02
N VAL A 301 -9.86 17.83 -5.91
CA VAL A 301 -10.34 19.21 -6.05
C VAL A 301 -10.26 19.92 -4.71
N GLN A 302 -9.67 21.12 -4.68
CA GLN A 302 -9.65 21.98 -3.51
C GLN A 302 -10.96 22.75 -3.41
N LYS A 303 -11.69 22.62 -2.28
CA LYS A 303 -13.01 23.22 -2.09
C LYS A 303 -12.99 24.74 -2.27
N SER A 304 -12.02 25.44 -1.67
CA SER A 304 -11.90 26.90 -1.77
C SER A 304 -11.72 27.37 -3.21
N LYS A 305 -10.84 26.72 -3.98
CA LYS A 305 -10.63 27.07 -5.40
C LYS A 305 -11.84 26.77 -6.27
N LEU A 306 -12.60 25.71 -5.96
CA LEU A 306 -13.84 25.40 -6.65
C LEU A 306 -14.87 26.51 -6.44
N ILE A 307 -15.04 26.97 -5.19
CA ILE A 307 -15.95 28.06 -4.85
C ILE A 307 -15.52 29.38 -5.51
N GLU A 308 -14.24 29.73 -5.44
CA GLU A 308 -13.66 30.91 -6.13
C GLU A 308 -13.95 30.87 -7.64
N LYS A 309 -13.75 29.74 -8.28
CA LYS A 309 -14.02 29.56 -9.72
C LYS A 309 -15.50 29.71 -10.05
N ILE A 310 -16.41 29.15 -9.23
CA ILE A 310 -17.85 29.33 -9.42
C ILE A 310 -18.24 30.81 -9.24
N ALA A 311 -17.72 31.47 -8.20
CA ALA A 311 -17.96 32.90 -7.97
C ALA A 311 -17.46 33.77 -9.15
N GLU A 312 -16.28 33.46 -9.71
CA GLU A 312 -15.76 34.12 -10.93
C GLU A 312 -16.70 33.92 -12.13
N LEU A 313 -17.23 32.72 -12.31
CA LEU A 313 -18.18 32.42 -13.38
C LEU A 313 -19.49 33.20 -13.24
N ILE A 314 -19.97 33.45 -12.01
CA ILE A 314 -21.11 34.32 -11.72
C ILE A 314 -20.78 35.77 -12.07
N GLN A 315 -19.67 36.30 -11.56
CA GLN A 315 -19.23 37.68 -11.78
C GLN A 315 -19.03 38.00 -13.27
N THR A 316 -18.43 37.08 -14.01
CA THR A 316 -18.19 37.20 -15.46
C THR A 316 -19.45 36.92 -16.29
N LYS A 317 -20.60 36.64 -15.66
CA LYS A 317 -21.89 36.32 -16.28
C LYS A 317 -21.82 35.15 -17.28
N LYS A 318 -20.87 34.22 -17.09
CA LYS A 318 -20.80 32.98 -17.87
C LYS A 318 -21.90 32.00 -17.50
N ILE A 319 -22.43 32.11 -16.27
CA ILE A 319 -23.59 31.34 -15.79
C ILE A 319 -24.70 32.31 -15.38
N PRO A 320 -25.50 32.80 -16.32
CA PRO A 320 -26.53 33.81 -16.01
C PRO A 320 -27.71 33.25 -15.19
N ILE A 321 -27.81 31.94 -15.05
CA ILE A 321 -28.88 31.23 -14.34
C ILE A 321 -28.58 30.97 -12.86
N LEU A 322 -27.35 31.21 -12.41
CA LEU A 322 -26.92 31.10 -11.02
C LEU A 322 -26.80 32.51 -10.41
N GLU A 323 -27.32 32.72 -9.20
CA GLU A 323 -27.30 34.01 -8.51
C GLU A 323 -26.13 34.07 -7.54
N ASP A 324 -25.97 33.04 -6.69
CA ASP A 324 -24.98 33.04 -5.62
C ASP A 324 -24.44 31.66 -5.31
N VAL A 325 -23.24 31.60 -4.69
CA VAL A 325 -22.60 30.41 -4.14
C VAL A 325 -22.17 30.69 -2.72
N ARG A 326 -22.57 29.83 -1.77
CA ARG A 326 -22.20 29.95 -0.36
C ARG A 326 -21.54 28.66 0.14
N ASP A 327 -20.56 28.83 1.00
CA ASP A 327 -19.94 27.73 1.74
C ASP A 327 -20.58 27.66 3.15
N GLU A 328 -21.34 26.64 3.40
CA GLU A 328 -21.98 26.34 4.68
C GLU A 328 -21.37 25.06 5.31
N SER A 329 -20.18 24.65 4.84
CA SER A 329 -19.51 23.45 5.32
C SER A 329 -19.08 23.59 6.79
N ALA A 330 -19.27 22.52 7.57
CA ALA A 330 -18.77 22.38 8.93
C ALA A 330 -17.83 21.15 8.99
N GLU A 331 -18.28 20.04 9.57
CA GLU A 331 -17.58 18.74 9.50
C GLU A 331 -17.74 18.11 8.12
N ASP A 332 -18.94 18.25 7.54
CA ASP A 332 -19.28 17.76 6.20
C ASP A 332 -19.26 18.89 5.17
N VAL A 333 -18.98 18.57 3.92
CA VAL A 333 -19.03 19.50 2.80
C VAL A 333 -20.48 19.90 2.54
N ARG A 334 -20.75 21.20 2.53
CA ARG A 334 -22.05 21.78 2.20
C ARG A 334 -21.85 23.07 1.41
N ILE A 335 -21.82 22.98 0.09
CA ILE A 335 -21.75 24.13 -0.80
C ILE A 335 -23.15 24.35 -1.37
N VAL A 336 -23.72 25.54 -1.10
CA VAL A 336 -25.06 25.92 -1.51
C VAL A 336 -25.00 26.77 -2.76
N LEU A 337 -25.77 26.40 -3.77
CA LEU A 337 -25.92 27.13 -5.03
C LEU A 337 -27.35 27.66 -5.14
N GLU A 338 -27.50 28.98 -5.24
CA GLU A 338 -28.80 29.64 -5.38
C GLU A 338 -29.09 29.99 -6.85
N PRO A 339 -30.16 29.45 -7.43
CA PRO A 339 -30.58 29.80 -8.77
C PRO A 339 -31.16 31.22 -8.82
N LYS A 340 -30.91 31.93 -9.91
CA LYS A 340 -31.46 33.28 -10.14
C LYS A 340 -32.98 33.31 -10.21
N SER A 341 -33.62 32.25 -10.60
CA SER A 341 -35.05 32.13 -10.72
C SER A 341 -35.52 30.72 -10.41
N LYS A 342 -36.67 30.60 -9.76
CA LYS A 342 -37.37 29.32 -9.50
C LYS A 342 -37.70 28.51 -10.76
N ASN A 343 -37.75 29.17 -11.92
CA ASN A 343 -38.05 28.53 -13.19
C ASN A 343 -36.84 27.87 -13.86
N VAL A 344 -35.65 28.02 -13.30
CA VAL A 344 -34.45 27.31 -13.75
C VAL A 344 -34.62 25.83 -13.42
N GLU A 345 -34.34 24.96 -14.36
CA GLU A 345 -34.35 23.52 -14.10
C GLU A 345 -33.03 23.11 -13.41
N PRO A 346 -33.08 22.44 -12.23
CA PRO A 346 -31.90 22.10 -11.46
C PRO A 346 -30.88 21.26 -12.23
N ASN A 347 -31.35 20.29 -13.02
CA ASN A 347 -30.47 19.42 -13.78
C ASN A 347 -29.72 20.18 -14.89
N VAL A 348 -30.36 21.14 -15.56
CA VAL A 348 -29.75 22.00 -16.59
C VAL A 348 -28.67 22.88 -15.96
N LEU A 349 -28.92 23.42 -14.78
CA LEU A 349 -27.94 24.21 -14.04
C LEU A 349 -26.70 23.35 -13.70
N MET A 350 -26.91 22.14 -13.16
CA MET A 350 -25.81 21.26 -12.80
C MET A 350 -25.02 20.77 -14.02
N GLU A 351 -25.67 20.39 -15.11
CA GLU A 351 -24.97 20.00 -16.35
C GLU A 351 -24.15 21.14 -16.94
N THR A 352 -24.63 22.39 -16.82
CA THR A 352 -23.86 23.56 -17.22
C THR A 352 -22.61 23.72 -16.34
N LEU A 353 -22.77 23.58 -15.02
CA LEU A 353 -21.68 23.65 -14.07
C LEU A 353 -20.66 22.54 -14.25
N PHE A 354 -21.08 21.30 -14.51
CA PHE A 354 -20.20 20.18 -14.81
C PHE A 354 -19.31 20.42 -16.04
N LYS A 355 -19.82 21.11 -17.07
CA LYS A 355 -19.06 21.43 -18.28
C LYS A 355 -17.97 22.52 -18.08
N ILE A 356 -18.18 23.47 -17.16
CA ILE A 356 -17.35 24.68 -17.07
C ILE A 356 -16.64 24.88 -15.74
N SER A 357 -16.89 24.01 -14.77
CA SER A 357 -16.25 24.05 -13.44
C SER A 357 -15.61 22.70 -13.08
N ASP A 358 -14.88 22.68 -11.96
CA ASP A 358 -14.24 21.45 -11.45
C ASP A 358 -15.22 20.56 -10.64
N LEU A 359 -16.52 20.78 -10.78
CA LEU A 359 -17.57 19.86 -10.27
C LEU A 359 -17.60 18.54 -11.05
N GLU A 360 -17.09 18.52 -12.28
CA GLU A 360 -16.74 17.30 -13.01
C GLU A 360 -15.25 17.33 -13.32
N VAL A 361 -14.54 16.29 -12.93
CA VAL A 361 -13.13 16.09 -13.27
C VAL A 361 -12.92 14.76 -13.98
N ARG A 362 -11.91 14.71 -14.83
CA ARG A 362 -11.53 13.48 -15.50
C ARG A 362 -10.27 12.91 -14.83
N PHE A 363 -10.44 11.82 -14.08
CA PHE A 363 -9.33 11.09 -13.47
C PHE A 363 -8.72 10.12 -14.48
N SER A 364 -7.45 10.31 -14.82
CA SER A 364 -6.75 9.41 -15.75
C SER A 364 -6.27 8.15 -15.05
N LEU A 365 -6.52 6.96 -15.62
CA LEU A 365 -5.93 5.70 -15.19
C LEU A 365 -4.66 5.42 -15.98
N ASN A 366 -3.57 5.15 -15.30
CA ASN A 366 -2.33 4.63 -15.88
C ASN A 366 -1.66 3.71 -14.84
N MET A 367 -1.89 2.40 -14.94
CA MET A 367 -1.36 1.40 -14.01
C MET A 367 0.09 1.02 -14.37
N ASN A 368 0.96 2.01 -14.41
CA ASN A 368 2.40 1.82 -14.64
C ASN A 368 3.08 1.59 -13.27
N VAL A 369 3.53 0.37 -13.03
CA VAL A 369 4.03 -0.09 -11.73
C VAL A 369 5.33 -0.86 -11.89
N LEU A 370 6.07 -1.05 -10.80
CA LEU A 370 7.24 -1.91 -10.78
C LEU A 370 6.81 -3.35 -10.48
N ILE A 371 7.10 -4.25 -11.40
CA ILE A 371 6.99 -5.69 -11.16
C ILE A 371 8.27 -6.15 -10.47
N ASP A 372 8.11 -6.86 -9.36
CA ASP A 372 9.19 -7.32 -8.48
C ASP A 372 10.17 -6.21 -8.03
N GLY A 373 9.69 -4.95 -8.01
CA GLY A 373 10.49 -3.79 -7.66
C GLY A 373 11.54 -3.38 -8.71
N LEU A 374 11.57 -4.03 -9.88
CA LEU A 374 12.65 -3.90 -10.87
C LEU A 374 12.15 -3.42 -12.24
N VAL A 375 11.06 -3.96 -12.74
CA VAL A 375 10.64 -3.75 -14.13
C VAL A 375 9.41 -2.84 -14.20
N PRO A 376 9.56 -1.62 -14.74
CA PRO A 376 8.41 -0.75 -14.97
C PRO A 376 7.54 -1.32 -16.11
N LYS A 377 6.26 -1.52 -15.83
CA LYS A 377 5.29 -2.09 -16.76
C LYS A 377 3.93 -1.46 -16.56
N VAL A 378 3.23 -1.18 -17.66
CA VAL A 378 1.80 -0.89 -17.62
C VAL A 378 1.07 -2.23 -17.51
N CYS A 379 0.44 -2.46 -16.36
CA CYS A 379 -0.25 -3.69 -16.05
C CYS A 379 -1.76 -3.53 -16.20
N ASN A 380 -2.44 -4.61 -16.56
CA ASN A 380 -3.88 -4.71 -16.44
C ASN A 380 -4.29 -5.10 -15.00
N LEU A 381 -5.59 -5.05 -14.72
CA LEU A 381 -6.12 -5.36 -13.39
C LEU A 381 -5.73 -6.76 -12.89
N SER A 382 -5.82 -7.77 -13.77
CA SER A 382 -5.49 -9.16 -13.42
C SER A 382 -4.00 -9.33 -13.09
N GLU A 383 -3.11 -8.66 -13.82
CA GLU A 383 -1.66 -8.70 -13.58
C GLU A 383 -1.29 -8.10 -12.22
N VAL A 384 -1.91 -6.97 -11.85
CA VAL A 384 -1.67 -6.33 -10.54
C VAL A 384 -2.14 -7.22 -9.39
N LEU A 385 -3.35 -7.76 -9.49
CA LEU A 385 -3.88 -8.69 -8.46
C LEU A 385 -3.06 -9.98 -8.38
N ARG A 386 -2.57 -10.47 -9.52
CA ARG A 386 -1.69 -11.65 -9.58
C ARG A 386 -0.36 -11.38 -8.87
N ALA A 387 0.27 -10.25 -9.15
CA ALA A 387 1.53 -9.86 -8.50
C ALA A 387 1.38 -9.79 -6.97
N PHE A 388 0.25 -9.26 -6.49
CA PHE A 388 -0.07 -9.27 -5.06
C PHE A 388 -0.26 -10.69 -4.51
N LEU A 389 -1.05 -11.54 -5.17
CA LEU A 389 -1.33 -12.90 -4.71
C LEU A 389 -0.08 -13.79 -4.70
N ASP A 390 0.77 -13.69 -5.72
CA ASP A 390 2.03 -14.42 -5.79
C ASP A 390 2.99 -13.94 -4.69
N HIS A 391 3.01 -12.64 -4.39
CA HIS A 391 3.75 -12.09 -3.26
C HIS A 391 3.24 -12.68 -1.93
N ARG A 392 1.93 -12.69 -1.69
CA ARG A 392 1.35 -13.31 -0.48
C ARG A 392 1.74 -14.78 -0.33
N ARG A 393 1.74 -15.52 -1.42
CA ARG A 393 2.16 -16.92 -1.41
C ARG A 393 3.64 -17.06 -1.03
N ASN A 394 4.51 -16.20 -1.54
CA ASN A 394 5.92 -16.20 -1.19
C ASN A 394 6.13 -15.89 0.30
N ILE A 395 5.39 -14.91 0.83
CA ILE A 395 5.41 -14.55 2.25
C ILE A 395 4.94 -15.71 3.12
N LEU A 396 3.82 -16.35 2.78
CA LEU A 396 3.33 -17.51 3.51
C LEU A 396 4.38 -18.61 3.60
N LYS A 397 5.04 -18.93 2.48
CA LYS A 397 6.11 -19.93 2.45
C LYS A 397 7.31 -19.55 3.32
N ARG A 398 7.74 -18.29 3.28
CA ARG A 398 8.90 -17.81 4.06
C ARG A 398 8.58 -17.81 5.55
N ARG A 399 7.44 -17.27 5.95
CA ARG A 399 6.96 -17.27 7.34
C ARG A 399 6.81 -18.70 7.88
N SER A 400 6.23 -19.61 7.09
CA SER A 400 6.09 -21.02 7.47
C SER A 400 7.43 -21.70 7.66
N LYS A 401 8.41 -21.47 6.76
CA LYS A 401 9.78 -21.99 6.91
C LYS A 401 10.48 -21.42 8.15
N PHE A 402 10.36 -20.11 8.38
CA PHE A 402 10.92 -19.47 9.55
C PHE A 402 10.32 -20.03 10.85
N ARG A 403 9.01 -20.26 10.87
CA ARG A 403 8.33 -20.87 12.01
C ARG A 403 8.77 -22.32 12.21
N LEU A 404 8.89 -23.09 11.13
CA LEU A 404 9.37 -24.46 11.15
C LEU A 404 10.78 -24.55 11.72
N ASN A 405 11.72 -23.71 11.27
CA ASN A 405 13.07 -23.66 11.82
C ASN A 405 13.08 -23.34 13.33
N LYS A 406 12.19 -22.43 13.77
CA LYS A 406 12.04 -22.14 15.21
C LYS A 406 11.50 -23.33 16.00
N ILE A 407 10.56 -24.06 15.41
CA ILE A 407 10.00 -25.29 16.01
C ILE A 407 11.08 -26.36 16.09
N ASP A 408 11.82 -26.61 15.01
CA ASP A 408 12.91 -27.60 14.98
C ASP A 408 13.96 -27.31 16.05
N ASN A 409 14.43 -26.06 16.14
CA ASN A 409 15.38 -25.64 17.18
C ASN A 409 14.81 -25.81 18.59
N ARG A 410 13.51 -25.56 18.78
CA ARG A 410 12.86 -25.74 20.08
C ARG A 410 12.67 -27.21 20.43
N LEU A 411 12.27 -28.03 19.45
CA LEU A 411 12.13 -29.49 19.61
C LEU A 411 13.46 -30.14 19.98
N GLU A 412 14.56 -29.75 19.32
CA GLU A 412 15.92 -30.20 19.63
C GLU A 412 16.28 -29.97 21.11
N ILE A 413 15.99 -28.74 21.61
CA ILE A 413 16.21 -28.43 23.03
C ILE A 413 15.28 -29.25 23.93
N LEU A 414 13.99 -29.37 23.57
CA LEU A 414 13.02 -30.12 24.38
C LEU A 414 13.37 -31.60 24.48
N GLU A 415 13.83 -32.22 23.39
CA GLU A 415 14.30 -33.61 23.39
C GLU A 415 15.44 -33.80 24.39
N GLY A 416 16.44 -32.92 24.38
CA GLY A 416 17.53 -32.96 25.37
C GLY A 416 17.06 -32.78 26.81
N LEU A 417 16.13 -31.84 27.05
CA LEU A 417 15.56 -31.64 28.39
C LEU A 417 14.75 -32.85 28.86
N ILE A 418 13.97 -33.50 27.98
CA ILE A 418 13.22 -34.70 28.31
C ILE A 418 14.17 -35.85 28.68
N VAL A 419 15.27 -36.03 27.95
CA VAL A 419 16.33 -36.99 28.29
C VAL A 419 16.86 -36.72 29.70
N ALA A 420 17.17 -35.47 30.04
CA ALA A 420 17.65 -35.09 31.37
C ALA A 420 16.61 -35.39 32.47
N PHE A 421 15.33 -35.13 32.21
CA PHE A 421 14.25 -35.45 33.17
C PHE A 421 14.05 -36.95 33.36
N LEU A 422 14.17 -37.75 32.30
CA LEU A 422 14.07 -39.20 32.37
C LEU A 422 15.25 -39.84 33.12
N ASN A 423 16.40 -39.16 33.16
CA ASN A 423 17.64 -39.65 33.78
C ASN A 423 18.21 -38.65 34.81
N LEU A 424 17.32 -38.00 35.60
CA LEU A 424 17.65 -36.87 36.44
C LEU A 424 18.80 -37.12 37.41
N ASP A 425 18.79 -38.26 38.12
CA ASP A 425 19.82 -38.61 39.11
C ASP A 425 21.21 -38.72 38.44
N ARG A 426 21.28 -39.35 37.27
CA ARG A 426 22.52 -39.47 36.51
C ARG A 426 23.05 -38.14 36.01
N VAL A 427 22.16 -37.29 35.53
CA VAL A 427 22.52 -35.91 35.10
C VAL A 427 23.06 -35.09 36.28
N ILE A 428 22.41 -35.20 37.45
CA ILE A 428 22.89 -34.51 38.68
C ILE A 428 24.27 -35.05 39.11
N ASP A 429 24.50 -36.34 39.04
CA ASP A 429 25.78 -36.95 39.38
C ASP A 429 26.90 -36.46 38.47
N ILE A 430 26.65 -36.45 37.17
CA ILE A 430 27.61 -35.94 36.17
C ILE A 430 27.93 -34.48 36.44
N ILE A 431 26.90 -33.62 36.61
CA ILE A 431 27.10 -32.18 36.87
C ILE A 431 27.89 -31.93 38.17
N ARG A 432 27.73 -32.79 39.17
CA ARG A 432 28.31 -32.60 40.49
C ARG A 432 29.72 -33.17 40.66
N TYR A 433 30.01 -34.27 39.99
CA TYR A 433 31.24 -35.04 40.25
C TYR A 433 32.22 -35.09 39.08
N ASP A 434 31.80 -34.84 37.85
CA ASP A 434 32.71 -34.85 36.70
C ASP A 434 33.49 -33.53 36.55
N GLU A 435 34.78 -33.64 36.18
CA GLU A 435 35.62 -32.46 35.95
C GLU A 435 35.15 -31.64 34.72
N ASN A 436 34.56 -32.29 33.71
CA ASN A 436 34.03 -31.65 32.54
C ASN A 436 32.60 -32.17 32.24
N PRO A 437 31.56 -31.60 32.92
CA PRO A 437 30.21 -32.08 32.81
C PRO A 437 29.65 -32.03 31.38
N LYS A 438 30.07 -31.03 30.56
CA LYS A 438 29.64 -30.89 29.18
C LYS A 438 30.05 -32.10 28.32
N LEU A 439 31.34 -32.48 28.38
CA LEU A 439 31.84 -33.63 27.62
C LEU A 439 31.27 -34.95 28.15
N ALA A 440 31.11 -35.08 29.45
CA ALA A 440 30.51 -36.27 30.07
C ALA A 440 29.06 -36.47 29.64
N LEU A 441 28.23 -35.43 29.64
CA LEU A 441 26.85 -35.49 29.15
C LEU A 441 26.72 -35.84 27.66
N MET A 442 27.66 -35.38 26.83
CA MET A 442 27.70 -35.68 25.40
C MET A 442 28.16 -37.10 25.09
N SER A 443 29.04 -37.67 25.92
CA SER A 443 29.60 -39.02 25.70
C SER A 443 28.83 -40.14 26.38
N GLU A 444 27.83 -39.80 27.20
CA GLU A 444 26.98 -40.78 27.90
C GLU A 444 25.96 -41.36 26.93
N ASP A 445 25.70 -42.70 27.02
CA ASP A 445 24.64 -43.38 26.29
C ASP A 445 23.30 -43.27 27.03
N TRP A 446 22.48 -42.34 26.60
CA TRP A 446 21.16 -42.06 27.19
C TRP A 446 20.07 -43.05 26.72
N GLY A 447 20.37 -43.90 25.75
CA GLY A 447 19.46 -44.96 25.25
C GLY A 447 19.27 -46.10 26.25
N GLN A 448 20.19 -46.27 27.22
CA GLN A 448 20.07 -47.24 28.29
C GLN A 448 19.10 -46.76 29.37
N GLN A 449 18.17 -47.63 29.80
CA GLN A 449 17.21 -47.30 30.85
C GLN A 449 17.91 -47.25 32.20
N HIS A 450 18.05 -46.07 32.81
CA HIS A 450 18.38 -45.94 34.20
C HIS A 450 17.11 -46.17 35.05
N GLU A 451 17.15 -47.15 35.99
CA GLU A 451 16.03 -47.39 36.89
C GLU A 451 15.80 -46.16 37.79
N ARG A 452 14.63 -45.55 37.68
CA ARG A 452 14.18 -44.55 38.69
C ARG A 452 13.94 -45.25 40.01
N ALA A 453 14.14 -44.48 41.11
CA ALA A 453 13.90 -44.93 42.48
C ALA A 453 12.51 -45.56 42.63
N LYS A 454 12.40 -46.67 43.37
CA LYS A 454 11.19 -47.49 43.52
C LYS A 454 9.96 -46.75 44.13
N ASP A 455 10.08 -45.49 44.46
CA ASP A 455 9.04 -44.69 45.10
C ASP A 455 8.06 -44.01 44.11
N GLU A 456 8.24 -44.17 42.76
CA GLU A 456 7.35 -43.63 41.74
C GLU A 456 6.52 -44.72 41.06
N LEU A 457 5.74 -45.47 41.83
CA LEU A 457 4.92 -46.61 41.35
C LEU A 457 3.82 -46.25 40.31
N ASP A 458 3.42 -44.97 40.17
CA ASP A 458 2.38 -44.48 39.27
C ASP A 458 2.93 -43.74 38.00
N TYR A 459 4.24 -43.71 37.80
CA TYR A 459 4.83 -43.05 36.68
C TYR A 459 4.72 -43.87 35.37
N LYS A 460 3.91 -43.37 34.42
CA LYS A 460 3.92 -43.87 33.04
C LYS A 460 4.98 -43.10 32.26
N ARG A 461 6.08 -43.77 31.94
CA ARG A 461 7.13 -43.21 31.09
C ARG A 461 6.50 -42.83 29.73
N PRO A 462 6.72 -41.59 29.23
CA PRO A 462 6.36 -41.27 27.85
C PRO A 462 7.08 -42.21 26.88
N ASP A 463 6.37 -42.73 25.87
CA ASP A 463 6.96 -43.55 24.82
C ASP A 463 7.79 -42.66 23.88
N ILE A 464 9.03 -42.42 24.28
CA ILE A 464 9.96 -41.57 23.58
C ILE A 464 11.18 -42.41 23.24
N SER A 465 11.45 -42.58 21.93
CA SER A 465 12.74 -43.07 21.47
C SER A 465 13.77 -41.97 21.65
N VAL A 466 14.73 -42.21 22.56
CA VAL A 466 15.87 -41.31 22.73
C VAL A 466 17.00 -41.89 21.90
N ASP A 467 17.50 -41.12 20.93
CA ASP A 467 18.79 -41.44 20.30
C ASP A 467 19.89 -41.26 21.35
N GLY A 468 20.81 -42.25 21.44
CA GLY A 468 21.67 -42.49 22.59
C GLY A 468 22.64 -41.37 22.98
N GLU A 469 22.86 -40.33 22.18
CA GLU A 469 23.85 -39.26 22.44
C GLU A 469 23.22 -37.87 22.45
N LEU A 470 23.66 -37.00 23.35
CA LEU A 470 23.26 -35.59 23.40
C LEU A 470 24.21 -34.74 22.59
N ASN A 471 23.68 -33.81 21.80
CA ASN A 471 24.49 -32.84 21.10
C ASN A 471 24.87 -31.62 21.99
N GLU A 472 25.71 -30.75 21.47
CA GLU A 472 26.22 -29.57 22.20
C GLU A 472 25.08 -28.62 22.64
N VAL A 473 24.09 -28.37 21.76
CA VAL A 473 22.97 -27.46 22.04
C VAL A 473 22.08 -28.01 23.15
N GLN A 474 21.78 -29.30 23.11
CA GLN A 474 20.99 -30.00 24.13
C GLN A 474 21.71 -30.00 25.48
N THR A 475 23.01 -30.31 25.48
CA THR A 475 23.85 -30.32 26.68
C THR A 475 23.94 -28.94 27.33
N GLU A 476 24.11 -27.89 26.53
CA GLU A 476 24.14 -26.53 27.04
C GLU A 476 22.79 -26.09 27.60
N ALA A 477 21.68 -26.50 27.00
CA ALA A 477 20.35 -26.27 27.52
C ALA A 477 20.13 -26.96 28.89
N ILE A 478 20.64 -28.19 29.05
CA ILE A 478 20.58 -28.92 30.33
C ILE A 478 21.39 -28.21 31.40
N LEU A 479 22.63 -27.83 31.11
CA LEU A 479 23.50 -27.14 32.06
C LEU A 479 22.99 -25.75 32.48
N ASN A 480 22.26 -25.07 31.61
CA ASN A 480 21.63 -23.78 31.89
C ASN A 480 20.23 -23.89 32.56
N MET A 481 19.78 -25.10 32.85
CA MET A 481 18.46 -25.34 33.45
C MET A 481 18.40 -24.79 34.89
N ARG A 482 17.30 -24.14 35.22
CA ARG A 482 17.08 -23.62 36.58
C ARG A 482 16.62 -24.75 37.50
N LEU A 483 17.13 -24.82 38.72
CA LEU A 483 16.72 -25.83 39.71
C LEU A 483 15.20 -25.92 39.96
N ARG A 484 14.47 -24.79 39.82
CA ARG A 484 13.02 -24.79 39.95
C ARG A 484 12.28 -25.55 38.84
N SER A 485 12.90 -25.69 37.65
CA SER A 485 12.30 -26.41 36.51
C SER A 485 12.40 -27.93 36.65
N LEU A 486 13.11 -28.43 37.65
CA LEU A 486 13.20 -29.88 37.93
C LEU A 486 11.95 -30.46 38.64
N ARG A 487 10.84 -29.74 38.65
CA ARG A 487 9.58 -30.22 39.22
C ARG A 487 8.88 -31.20 38.27
N ARG A 488 8.23 -32.21 38.85
CA ARG A 488 7.44 -33.22 38.10
C ARG A 488 6.34 -32.61 37.22
N LEU A 489 5.74 -31.48 37.61
CA LEU A 489 4.72 -30.79 36.85
C LEU A 489 5.29 -30.18 35.55
N GLU A 490 6.54 -29.75 35.55
CA GLU A 490 7.22 -29.17 34.41
C GLU A 490 7.56 -30.24 33.35
N GLU A 491 7.84 -31.48 33.76
CA GLU A 491 8.02 -32.63 32.83
C GLU A 491 6.78 -32.86 31.97
N VAL A 492 5.60 -32.87 32.55
CA VAL A 492 4.33 -33.04 31.84
C VAL A 492 4.09 -31.88 30.87
N GLU A 493 4.44 -30.65 31.26
CA GLU A 493 4.33 -29.46 30.42
C GLU A 493 5.29 -29.52 29.23
N LEU A 494 6.54 -29.98 29.44
CA LEU A 494 7.53 -30.13 28.36
C LEU A 494 7.10 -31.17 27.31
N VAL A 495 6.59 -32.33 27.77
CA VAL A 495 6.06 -33.36 26.86
C VAL A 495 4.86 -32.83 26.07
N LYS A 496 3.95 -32.12 26.73
CA LYS A 496 2.81 -31.49 26.07
C LYS A 496 3.24 -30.40 25.06
N GLU A 497 4.23 -29.58 25.42
CA GLU A 497 4.81 -28.58 24.52
C GLU A 497 5.40 -29.26 23.27
N ARG A 498 6.19 -30.34 23.48
CA ARG A 498 6.77 -31.12 22.37
C ARG A 498 5.69 -31.65 21.45
N ASP A 499 4.67 -32.31 21.99
CA ASP A 499 3.61 -32.93 21.18
C ASP A 499 2.82 -31.87 20.38
N THR A 500 2.55 -30.71 20.99
CA THR A 500 1.92 -29.57 20.31
C THR A 500 2.80 -29.02 19.17
N LEU A 501 4.10 -28.90 19.41
CA LEU A 501 5.06 -28.42 18.39
C LEU A 501 5.27 -29.45 17.27
N MET A 502 5.24 -30.76 17.57
CA MET A 502 5.29 -31.80 16.56
C MET A 502 4.06 -31.79 15.64
N GLU A 503 2.87 -31.58 16.21
CA GLU A 503 1.65 -31.40 15.42
C GLU A 503 1.71 -30.13 14.56
N GLU A 504 2.15 -29.00 15.14
CA GLU A 504 2.33 -27.74 14.37
C GLU A 504 3.36 -27.92 13.26
N ARG A 505 4.48 -28.63 13.52
CA ARG A 505 5.50 -28.96 12.55
C ARG A 505 4.94 -29.74 11.37
N ALA A 506 4.20 -30.82 11.62
CA ALA A 506 3.58 -31.64 10.59
C ALA A 506 2.60 -30.82 9.73
N ASN A 507 1.76 -29.99 10.37
CA ASN A 507 0.83 -29.12 9.68
C ASN A 507 1.55 -28.09 8.78
N LEU A 508 2.70 -27.56 9.19
CA LEU A 508 3.51 -26.63 8.41
C LEU A 508 4.23 -27.33 7.25
N GLU A 509 4.73 -28.55 7.46
CA GLU A 509 5.33 -29.38 6.40
C GLU A 509 4.31 -29.71 5.30
N ASP A 510 3.10 -30.13 5.68
CA ASP A 510 2.00 -30.37 4.77
C ASP A 510 1.60 -29.11 4.00
N LEU A 511 1.50 -27.97 4.69
CA LEU A 511 1.24 -26.67 4.06
C LEU A 511 2.31 -26.30 3.03
N LEU A 512 3.58 -26.52 3.35
CA LEU A 512 4.69 -26.21 2.44
C LEU A 512 4.74 -27.14 1.23
N ALA A 513 4.32 -28.40 1.39
CA ALA A 513 4.30 -29.39 0.32
C ALA A 513 3.11 -29.19 -0.65
N ASP A 514 1.93 -28.79 -0.13
CA ASP A 514 0.71 -28.71 -0.92
C ASP A 514 0.36 -27.27 -1.35
N THR A 515 0.39 -27.05 -2.66
CA THR A 515 0.00 -25.76 -3.27
C THR A 515 -1.47 -25.38 -3.01
N VAL A 516 -2.36 -26.38 -2.93
CA VAL A 516 -3.80 -26.12 -2.72
C VAL A 516 -4.02 -25.63 -1.28
N GLN A 517 -3.36 -26.24 -0.31
CA GLN A 517 -3.41 -25.79 1.08
C GLN A 517 -2.86 -24.37 1.24
N GLN A 518 -1.77 -24.01 0.53
CA GLN A 518 -1.23 -22.64 0.53
C GLN A 518 -2.28 -21.62 0.07
N TRP A 519 -2.96 -21.91 -1.05
CA TRP A 519 -4.01 -21.00 -1.56
C TRP A 519 -5.24 -20.93 -0.65
N ASN A 520 -5.60 -22.03 -0.02
CA ASN A 520 -6.69 -22.05 0.97
C ASN A 520 -6.34 -21.18 2.18
N LYS A 521 -5.10 -21.25 2.67
CA LYS A 521 -4.63 -20.44 3.79
C LYS A 521 -4.62 -18.94 3.44
N ILE A 522 -4.14 -18.60 2.25
CA ILE A 522 -4.17 -17.20 1.75
C ILE A 522 -5.63 -16.73 1.62
N ALA A 523 -6.54 -17.59 1.16
CA ALA A 523 -7.96 -17.23 1.07
C ALA A 523 -8.59 -16.99 2.45
N GLU A 524 -8.17 -17.72 3.50
CA GLU A 524 -8.57 -17.44 4.88
C GLU A 524 -8.05 -16.08 5.36
N GLU A 525 -6.76 -15.78 5.15
CA GLU A 525 -6.16 -14.50 5.50
C GLU A 525 -6.89 -13.34 4.81
N ILE A 526 -7.20 -13.46 3.52
CA ILE A 526 -7.95 -12.44 2.77
C ILE A 526 -9.37 -12.27 3.32
N ARG A 527 -10.06 -13.35 3.74
CA ARG A 527 -11.39 -13.24 4.38
C ARG A 527 -11.31 -12.52 5.72
N LEU A 528 -10.25 -12.77 6.52
CA LEU A 528 -10.02 -12.05 7.77
C LEU A 528 -9.78 -10.57 7.52
N THR A 529 -8.94 -10.23 6.55
CA THR A 529 -8.70 -8.84 6.13
C THR A 529 -9.99 -8.17 5.65
N LYS A 530 -10.80 -8.87 4.84
CA LYS A 530 -12.12 -8.38 4.43
C LYS A 530 -13.05 -8.11 5.61
N LYS A 531 -13.04 -8.96 6.63
CA LYS A 531 -13.83 -8.76 7.86
C LYS A 531 -13.31 -7.57 8.67
N GLN A 532 -11.99 -7.39 8.72
CA GLN A 532 -11.35 -6.35 9.52
C GLN A 532 -11.51 -4.95 8.91
N PHE A 533 -11.42 -4.79 7.59
CA PHE A 533 -11.39 -3.50 6.91
C PHE A 533 -12.52 -3.31 5.88
N GLY A 534 -13.43 -4.26 5.75
CA GLY A 534 -14.52 -4.24 4.79
C GLY A 534 -15.75 -3.52 5.28
N LYS A 535 -16.90 -3.85 4.67
CA LYS A 535 -18.19 -3.17 4.88
C LYS A 535 -18.64 -3.07 6.33
N ASP A 536 -18.28 -4.06 7.16
CA ASP A 536 -18.68 -4.14 8.56
C ASP A 536 -17.84 -3.22 9.47
N HIS A 537 -16.78 -2.62 8.92
CA HIS A 537 -15.92 -1.69 9.62
C HIS A 537 -16.31 -0.24 9.29
N SER A 538 -16.25 0.65 10.28
CA SER A 538 -16.44 2.10 10.07
C SER A 538 -15.51 2.61 8.97
N GLY A 539 -16.07 3.18 7.92
CA GLY A 539 -15.33 3.67 6.74
C GLY A 539 -15.02 2.62 5.68
N GLY A 540 -15.39 1.34 5.85
CA GLY A 540 -15.22 0.27 4.86
C GLY A 540 -16.30 0.23 3.77
N GLU A 541 -17.40 0.97 3.94
CA GLU A 541 -18.45 1.09 2.94
C GLU A 541 -17.96 1.81 1.67
N ARG A 542 -18.61 1.49 0.53
CA ARG A 542 -18.30 2.19 -0.70
C ARG A 542 -18.78 3.64 -0.63
N ARG A 543 -17.92 4.57 -1.02
CA ARG A 543 -18.20 6.03 -1.00
C ARG A 543 -18.64 6.56 -2.37
N THR A 544 -18.08 6.02 -3.45
CA THR A 544 -18.31 6.50 -4.82
C THR A 544 -19.42 5.73 -5.50
N ASP A 545 -20.43 6.43 -6.05
CA ASP A 545 -21.53 5.86 -6.81
C ASP A 545 -21.24 5.82 -8.32
N PHE A 546 -22.11 5.15 -9.07
CA PHE A 546 -22.12 5.10 -10.53
C PHE A 546 -23.44 5.61 -11.06
N ALA A 547 -23.38 6.41 -12.12
CA ALA A 547 -24.54 6.83 -12.90
C ALA A 547 -24.27 6.68 -14.39
N GLU A 548 -25.31 6.44 -15.16
CA GLU A 548 -25.23 6.51 -16.61
C GLU A 548 -25.15 7.96 -17.05
N ALA A 549 -24.31 8.23 -18.06
CA ALA A 549 -24.26 9.55 -18.69
C ALA A 549 -25.62 9.81 -19.34
N GLN A 550 -26.36 10.80 -18.83
CA GLN A 550 -27.52 11.30 -19.54
C GLN A 550 -27.05 12.23 -20.65
N ASP A 551 -27.38 11.91 -21.89
CA ASP A 551 -27.21 12.83 -23.02
C ASP A 551 -28.30 13.89 -22.89
N PHE A 552 -27.97 15.02 -22.24
CA PHE A 552 -28.80 16.20 -22.32
C PHE A 552 -28.59 16.85 -23.70
N GLU A 553 -29.60 16.88 -24.54
CA GLU A 553 -29.63 17.79 -25.67
C GLU A 553 -29.44 19.22 -25.13
N GLU A 554 -28.51 19.96 -25.73
CA GLU A 554 -28.33 21.37 -25.42
C GLU A 554 -29.67 22.09 -25.68
N VAL A 555 -30.44 22.34 -24.61
CA VAL A 555 -31.56 23.24 -24.70
C VAL A 555 -30.96 24.61 -25.01
N PRO A 556 -31.15 25.13 -26.24
CA PRO A 556 -30.66 26.45 -26.55
C PRO A 556 -31.27 27.40 -25.53
N ILE A 557 -30.46 28.06 -24.74
CA ILE A 557 -30.89 29.12 -23.83
C ILE A 557 -31.57 30.11 -24.75
N ALA A 558 -32.90 30.19 -24.67
CA ALA A 558 -33.68 31.15 -25.42
C ALA A 558 -33.32 32.55 -24.91
N VAL A 559 -32.20 33.06 -25.39
CA VAL A 559 -31.86 34.48 -25.21
C VAL A 559 -32.92 35.24 -25.97
N SER A 560 -33.76 35.96 -25.24
CA SER A 560 -34.78 36.84 -25.82
C SER A 560 -34.05 37.92 -26.64
N TYR A 561 -33.84 37.66 -27.92
CA TYR A 561 -33.27 38.57 -28.90
C TYR A 561 -34.26 39.69 -29.32
N THR A 562 -35.32 39.95 -28.56
CA THR A 562 -36.31 40.93 -28.91
C THR A 562 -35.74 42.36 -29.08
N HIS A 563 -34.57 42.67 -28.50
CA HIS A 563 -33.94 43.99 -28.69
C HIS A 563 -32.84 44.04 -29.79
N LEU A 564 -32.17 42.91 -30.11
CA LEU A 564 -31.13 42.89 -31.14
C LEU A 564 -31.70 42.82 -32.57
N ARG A 565 -32.87 42.18 -32.77
CA ARG A 565 -33.53 42.15 -34.10
C ARG A 565 -33.96 43.55 -34.59
N ALA A 566 -34.26 44.47 -33.69
CA ALA A 566 -34.64 45.83 -34.06
C ALA A 566 -33.45 46.68 -34.54
N HIS A 567 -32.21 46.38 -34.11
CA HIS A 567 -31.00 47.06 -34.57
C HIS A 567 -30.35 46.44 -35.81
N GLU A 568 -30.35 45.12 -35.95
CA GLU A 568 -29.81 44.47 -37.13
C GLU A 568 -30.61 44.67 -38.38
N THR A 569 -31.94 44.76 -38.28
CA THR A 569 -32.81 45.05 -39.44
C THR A 569 -32.56 46.42 -40.04
N LYS A 570 -32.16 47.43 -39.28
CA LYS A 570 -31.80 48.74 -39.79
C LYS A 570 -30.41 48.78 -40.42
N ALA A 571 -29.42 48.07 -39.85
CA ALA A 571 -28.06 48.01 -40.39
C ALA A 571 -27.99 47.24 -41.69
N ASN A 572 -28.69 46.09 -41.81
CA ASN A 572 -28.69 45.29 -43.03
C ASN A 572 -29.46 45.92 -44.20
N LEU A 573 -30.48 46.77 -43.90
CA LEU A 573 -31.16 47.55 -44.95
C LEU A 573 -30.31 48.68 -45.52
N VAL A 574 -29.45 49.29 -44.70
CA VAL A 574 -28.54 50.35 -45.14
C VAL A 574 -27.38 49.77 -45.96
N CYS A 575 -26.86 48.62 -45.61
CA CYS A 575 -25.81 47.95 -46.41
C CYS A 575 -26.31 47.40 -47.75
N ARG A 576 -27.60 46.98 -47.85
CA ARG A 576 -28.16 46.56 -49.13
C ARG A 576 -28.45 47.69 -50.08
N LEU A 577 -28.80 48.90 -49.57
CA LEU A 577 -29.02 50.11 -50.37
C LEU A 577 -27.75 50.82 -50.80
N LEU A 578 -26.59 50.40 -50.31
CA LEU A 578 -25.27 50.91 -50.75
C LEU A 578 -24.55 49.98 -51.72
N LEU A 579 -25.12 48.79 -52.01
CA LEU A 579 -24.54 47.81 -52.91
C LEU A 579 -25.39 47.61 -54.20
N GLU A 580 -26.52 48.31 -54.37
CA GLU A 580 -27.26 48.58 -55.61
C GLU A 580 -27.01 50.03 -56.05
#